data_c631231701efcbef311b584ea2e11f0f
#
_entry.id   c631231701efcbef311b584ea2e11f0f
#
_cell.length_a   1.000
_cell.length_b   1.000
_cell.length_c   1.000
_cell.angle_alpha   90.00
_cell.angle_beta   90.00
_cell.angle_gamma   90.00
#
_symmetry.space_group_name_H-M   'P 1'
#
loop_
_entity.id
_entity.type
_entity.pdbx_description
1 polymer ?
#
loop_
_entity_poly.entity_id
_entity_poly.type
_entity_poly.pdbx_seq_one_letter_code
_entity_poly.pdbx_strand_id
1 'polypeptide(L)'
;MPHPDIRVTNTGTRQWEKSGNFNDEVEDFNRRVVDKSFNETVLQEIAKDIDPNEKGKTLIFAVDDAHADMITQILKDYYTNLGISEEAVMKITRSIENGNPVKIKEAIRRFKNETYPNIVVTVDLLTTGIDVEEIENLVFMRRIRSRIL
;
A
#
# COMPACT_ATOMS: atom_id res chain seq x y z
N MET A 1 -16.49 4.45 16.73
CA MET A 1 -16.46 4.68 15.29
C MET A 1 -16.44 3.36 14.53
N PRO A 2 -17.39 3.17 13.62
CA PRO A 2 -17.42 1.90 12.93
C PRO A 2 -16.21 1.75 12.04
N HIS A 3 -15.65 0.57 12.03
CA HIS A 3 -14.58 0.24 11.12
C HIS A 3 -15.16 0.01 9.72
N PRO A 4 -14.43 0.36 8.68
CA PRO A 4 -14.86 -0.06 7.35
C PRO A 4 -14.84 -1.58 7.28
N ASP A 5 -15.77 -2.14 6.53
CA ASP A 5 -15.77 -3.57 6.30
C ASP A 5 -14.57 -3.91 5.42
N ILE A 6 -13.58 -4.51 6.02
CA ILE A 6 -12.38 -4.92 5.33
C ILE A 6 -12.43 -6.44 5.22
N ARG A 7 -12.24 -6.94 4.03
CA ARG A 7 -12.21 -8.38 3.82
C ARG A 7 -10.92 -8.80 3.18
N VAL A 8 -10.54 -10.04 3.43
CA VAL A 8 -9.32 -10.63 2.92
C VAL A 8 -9.70 -11.73 1.96
N THR A 9 -9.11 -11.73 0.78
CA THR A 9 -9.31 -12.79 -0.20
C THR A 9 -8.22 -13.85 -0.03
N ASN A 10 -8.61 -15.13 -0.18
CA ASN A 10 -7.71 -16.25 0.03
C ASN A 10 -7.29 -16.87 -1.30
N THR A 11 -6.54 -16.13 -2.07
CA THR A 11 -6.07 -16.65 -3.36
C THR A 11 -4.54 -16.73 -3.42
N GLY A 12 -3.90 -16.88 -2.26
CA GLY A 12 -2.44 -16.82 -2.17
C GLY A 12 -1.91 -15.41 -2.00
N THR A 13 -2.71 -14.42 -2.36
CA THR A 13 -2.43 -12.99 -2.14
C THR A 13 -3.54 -12.45 -1.27
N ARG A 14 -3.17 -11.84 -0.16
CA ARG A 14 -4.17 -11.22 0.70
C ARG A 14 -4.51 -9.84 0.17
N GLN A 15 -5.80 -9.56 0.08
CA GLN A 15 -6.30 -8.31 -0.44
C GLN A 15 -7.21 -7.66 0.59
N TRP A 16 -6.88 -6.44 0.97
CA TRP A 16 -7.67 -5.66 1.90
C TRP A 16 -8.35 -4.52 1.17
N GLU A 17 -9.68 -4.56 1.14
CA GLU A 17 -10.48 -3.49 0.54
C GLU A 17 -11.77 -3.33 1.29
N LYS A 18 -12.39 -2.18 1.17
CA LYS A 18 -13.72 -1.98 1.73
C LYS A 18 -14.74 -2.73 0.90
N SER A 19 -15.58 -3.56 1.53
CA SER A 19 -16.72 -4.17 0.87
C SER A 19 -17.88 -3.18 0.85
N GLY A 20 -18.78 -3.29 -0.11
CA GLY A 20 -19.94 -2.45 -0.23
C GLY A 20 -20.16 -1.98 -1.65
N ASN A 21 -21.13 -1.11 -1.80
CA ASN A 21 -21.53 -0.63 -3.11
C ASN A 21 -20.73 0.55 -3.58
N PHE A 22 -20.82 0.77 -4.85
CA PHE A 22 -20.07 1.75 -5.59
C PHE A 22 -20.58 3.16 -5.47
N ASN A 23 -19.99 4.03 -6.24
CA ASN A 23 -20.40 5.41 -6.46
C ASN A 23 -20.23 6.29 -5.22
N ASP A 24 -21.31 6.59 -4.54
CA ASP A 24 -21.26 7.50 -3.38
C ASP A 24 -20.35 6.95 -2.28
N GLU A 25 -20.34 5.64 -2.10
CA GLU A 25 -19.48 5.01 -1.11
C GLU A 25 -18.00 5.08 -1.48
N VAL A 26 -17.69 5.02 -2.77
CA VAL A 26 -16.31 5.15 -3.22
C VAL A 26 -15.75 6.52 -2.87
N GLU A 27 -16.49 7.57 -3.19
CA GLU A 27 -16.05 8.93 -2.89
C GLU A 27 -15.95 9.19 -1.41
N ASP A 28 -16.90 8.68 -0.66
CA ASP A 28 -16.94 8.83 0.79
C ASP A 28 -15.77 8.11 1.44
N PHE A 29 -15.52 6.90 1.01
CA PHE A 29 -14.38 6.13 1.51
C PHE A 29 -13.07 6.83 1.19
N ASN A 30 -12.89 7.30 -0.05
CA ASN A 30 -11.65 7.97 -0.46
C ASN A 30 -11.41 9.26 0.34
N ARG A 31 -12.46 9.94 0.75
CA ARG A 31 -12.30 11.11 1.64
C ARG A 31 -11.86 10.70 3.03
N ARG A 32 -12.38 9.61 3.55
CA ARG A 32 -12.02 9.13 4.89
C ARG A 32 -10.58 8.66 4.97
N VAL A 33 -10.10 8.01 3.92
CA VAL A 33 -8.76 7.43 3.95
C VAL A 33 -7.65 8.48 3.90
N VAL A 34 -7.98 9.77 3.68
CA VAL A 34 -6.99 10.82 3.81
C VAL A 34 -6.90 11.38 5.23
N ASP A 35 -7.79 10.95 6.12
CA ASP A 35 -7.74 11.33 7.53
C ASP A 35 -6.60 10.59 8.21
N LYS A 36 -5.71 11.32 8.85
CA LYS A 36 -4.54 10.72 9.49
C LYS A 36 -4.91 9.71 10.56
N SER A 37 -5.89 10.04 11.39
CA SER A 37 -6.33 9.18 12.48
C SER A 37 -6.87 7.85 11.96
N PHE A 38 -7.67 7.90 10.91
CA PHE A 38 -8.18 6.71 10.26
C PHE A 38 -7.05 5.85 9.74
N ASN A 39 -6.09 6.48 9.05
CA ASN A 39 -4.95 5.76 8.49
C ASN A 39 -4.10 5.10 9.56
N GLU A 40 -3.82 5.81 10.63
CA GLU A 40 -3.04 5.23 11.73
C GLU A 40 -3.70 3.98 12.29
N THR A 41 -5.00 4.04 12.52
CA THR A 41 -5.74 2.91 13.07
C THR A 41 -5.73 1.71 12.13
N VAL A 42 -6.07 1.94 10.87
CA VAL A 42 -6.18 0.85 9.90
C VAL A 42 -4.81 0.25 9.58
N LEU A 43 -3.82 1.11 9.36
CA LEU A 43 -2.49 0.64 8.98
C LEU A 43 -1.79 -0.09 10.10
N GLN A 44 -1.99 0.33 11.35
CA GLN A 44 -1.40 -0.40 12.48
C GLN A 44 -2.01 -1.79 12.61
N GLU A 45 -3.30 -1.93 12.37
CA GLU A 45 -3.95 -3.24 12.37
C GLU A 45 -3.40 -4.14 11.26
N ILE A 46 -3.23 -3.60 10.07
CA ILE A 46 -2.69 -4.35 8.95
C ILE A 46 -1.22 -4.71 9.20
N ALA A 47 -0.46 -3.77 9.73
CA ALA A 47 0.98 -3.96 9.96
C ALA A 47 1.28 -5.05 10.98
N LYS A 48 0.37 -5.32 11.89
CA LYS A 48 0.55 -6.43 12.84
C LYS A 48 0.66 -7.77 12.16
N ASP A 49 0.05 -7.91 11.00
CA ASP A 49 0.04 -9.16 10.24
C ASP A 49 1.15 -9.24 9.20
N ILE A 50 1.97 -8.21 9.10
CA ILE A 50 3.02 -8.12 8.09
C ILE A 50 4.37 -8.03 8.77
N ASP A 51 5.24 -9.00 8.49
CA ASP A 51 6.64 -8.96 8.95
C ASP A 51 7.53 -8.55 7.77
N PRO A 52 8.11 -7.33 7.81
CA PRO A 52 8.95 -6.87 6.70
C PRO A 52 10.23 -7.67 6.49
N ASN A 53 10.59 -8.52 7.44
CA ASN A 53 11.77 -9.38 7.31
C ASN A 53 11.46 -10.71 6.65
N GLU A 54 10.19 -10.99 6.38
CA GLU A 54 9.81 -12.18 5.66
C GLU A 54 9.90 -11.97 4.15
N LYS A 55 9.88 -13.06 3.43
CA LYS A 55 10.04 -13.04 1.98
C LYS A 55 8.86 -12.43 1.24
N GLY A 56 7.66 -12.59 1.79
CA GLY A 56 6.44 -12.07 1.16
C GLY A 56 6.43 -10.56 1.12
N LYS A 57 6.04 -10.00 -0.02
CA LYS A 57 6.01 -8.57 -0.26
C LYS A 57 4.60 -8.00 -0.14
N THR A 58 4.52 -6.73 0.20
CA THR A 58 3.24 -6.02 0.34
C THR A 58 3.21 -4.80 -0.58
N LEU A 59 2.11 -4.65 -1.28
CA LEU A 59 1.89 -3.48 -2.13
C LEU A 59 0.61 -2.77 -1.66
N ILE A 60 0.74 -1.48 -1.37
CA ILE A 60 -0.35 -0.67 -0.83
C ILE A 60 -0.70 0.43 -1.82
N PHE A 61 -1.99 0.54 -2.13
CA PHE A 61 -2.49 1.56 -3.06
C PHE A 61 -3.13 2.70 -2.29
N ALA A 62 -2.62 3.90 -2.52
CA ALA A 62 -3.11 5.13 -1.92
C ALA A 62 -4.02 5.89 -2.88
N VAL A 63 -4.73 6.86 -2.35
CA VAL A 63 -5.64 7.71 -3.14
C VAL A 63 -4.87 8.64 -4.07
N ASP A 64 -3.81 9.26 -3.54
CA ASP A 64 -2.98 10.20 -4.27
C ASP A 64 -1.58 10.22 -3.65
N ASP A 65 -0.72 11.07 -4.21
CA ASP A 65 0.67 11.13 -3.77
C ASP A 65 0.82 11.60 -2.32
N ALA A 66 0.03 12.58 -1.90
CA ALA A 66 0.05 13.06 -0.52
C ALA A 66 -0.38 11.96 0.45
N HIS A 67 -1.39 11.19 0.08
CA HIS A 67 -1.84 10.06 0.88
C HIS A 67 -0.77 8.97 0.94
N ALA A 68 -0.09 8.73 -0.18
CA ALA A 68 1.01 7.78 -0.21
C ALA A 68 2.14 8.20 0.74
N ASP A 69 2.46 9.49 0.81
CA ASP A 69 3.44 9.99 1.77
C ASP A 69 3.00 9.72 3.21
N MET A 70 1.74 9.98 3.51
CA MET A 70 1.19 9.76 4.84
C MET A 70 1.28 8.29 5.24
N ILE A 71 0.85 7.39 4.36
CA ILE A 71 0.91 5.95 4.62
C ILE A 71 2.34 5.50 4.85
N THR A 72 3.25 5.96 3.99
CA THR A 72 4.66 5.60 4.09
C THR A 72 5.24 6.02 5.43
N GLN A 73 4.95 7.24 5.86
CA GLN A 73 5.47 7.75 7.13
C GLN A 73 4.89 7.00 8.32
N ILE A 74 3.60 6.71 8.30
CA ILE A 74 2.97 5.95 9.39
C ILE A 74 3.62 4.57 9.52
N LEU A 75 3.82 3.88 8.42
CA LEU A 75 4.42 2.54 8.45
C LEU A 75 5.89 2.58 8.85
N LYS A 76 6.64 3.56 8.37
CA LYS A 76 8.04 3.73 8.78
C LYS A 76 8.13 3.94 10.29
N ASP A 77 7.29 4.82 10.83
CA ASP A 77 7.28 5.07 12.27
C ASP A 77 6.90 3.81 13.06
N TYR A 78 5.91 3.09 12.59
CA TYR A 78 5.48 1.86 13.24
C TYR A 78 6.61 0.84 13.32
N TYR A 79 7.25 0.58 12.19
CA TYR A 79 8.28 -0.45 12.12
C TYR A 79 9.59 -0.03 12.76
N THR A 80 9.97 1.24 12.68
CA THR A 80 11.19 1.69 13.35
C THR A 80 11.05 1.61 14.86
N ASN A 81 9.85 1.80 15.38
CA ASN A 81 9.60 1.58 16.82
C ASN A 81 9.77 0.13 17.22
N LEU A 82 9.70 -0.79 16.27
CA LEU A 82 9.95 -2.21 16.51
C LEU A 82 11.39 -2.63 16.19
N GLY A 83 12.25 -1.67 15.89
CA GLY A 83 13.65 -1.95 15.57
C GLY A 83 13.90 -2.34 14.11
N ILE A 84 12.93 -2.13 13.24
CA ILE A 84 13.08 -2.47 11.82
C ILE A 84 13.54 -1.23 11.05
N SER A 85 14.43 -1.42 10.09
CA SER A 85 14.95 -0.32 9.28
C SER A 85 13.83 0.42 8.53
N GLU A 86 13.95 1.73 8.43
CA GLU A 86 12.98 2.51 7.64
C GLU A 86 13.06 2.19 6.15
N GLU A 87 14.13 1.55 5.70
CA GLU A 87 14.26 1.11 4.30
C GLU A 87 13.28 0.00 3.95
N ALA A 88 12.66 -0.61 4.94
CA ALA A 88 11.66 -1.67 4.69
C ALA A 88 10.42 -1.15 3.99
N VAL A 89 10.11 0.14 4.11
CA VAL A 89 8.93 0.77 3.49
C VAL A 89 9.38 1.85 2.53
N MET A 90 8.84 1.84 1.33
CA MET A 90 9.21 2.80 0.30
C MET A 90 7.99 3.27 -0.49
N LYS A 91 7.94 4.57 -0.76
CA LYS A 91 6.95 5.10 -1.68
C LYS A 91 7.52 5.03 -3.10
N ILE A 92 6.76 4.45 -4.02
CA ILE A 92 7.10 4.46 -5.45
C ILE A 92 5.91 5.01 -6.20
N THR A 93 5.99 6.26 -6.62
CA THR A 93 4.96 6.93 -7.41
C THR A 93 5.59 7.66 -8.57
N ARG A 94 4.76 8.19 -9.45
CA ARG A 94 5.27 8.93 -10.60
C ARG A 94 5.97 10.22 -10.24
N SER A 95 5.80 10.71 -9.01
CA SER A 95 6.46 11.92 -8.54
C SER A 95 7.85 11.66 -7.99
N ILE A 96 8.23 10.41 -7.79
CA ILE A 96 9.56 10.08 -7.25
C ILE A 96 10.64 10.62 -8.19
N GLU A 97 11.66 11.29 -7.61
CA GLU A 97 12.76 11.87 -8.38
C GLU A 97 12.26 12.69 -9.57
N ASN A 98 11.20 13.48 -9.37
CA ASN A 98 10.59 14.32 -10.41
C ASN A 98 10.10 13.52 -11.62
N GLY A 99 9.67 12.28 -11.37
CA GLY A 99 9.15 11.43 -12.44
C GLY A 99 10.20 10.78 -13.31
N ASN A 100 11.44 10.72 -12.87
CA ASN A 100 12.53 10.11 -13.62
C ASN A 100 12.26 8.61 -13.85
N PRO A 101 12.03 8.17 -15.10
CA PRO A 101 11.69 6.77 -15.35
C PRO A 101 12.79 5.79 -14.93
N VAL A 102 14.04 6.19 -15.01
CA VAL A 102 15.16 5.33 -14.62
C VAL A 102 15.12 5.07 -13.10
N LYS A 103 14.84 6.10 -12.33
CA LYS A 103 14.76 5.98 -10.87
C LYS A 103 13.56 5.15 -10.46
N ILE A 104 12.43 5.30 -11.14
CA ILE A 104 11.25 4.49 -10.87
C ILE A 104 11.53 3.02 -11.16
N LYS A 105 12.14 2.73 -12.28
CA LYS A 105 12.52 1.35 -12.64
C LYS A 105 13.48 0.76 -11.62
N GLU A 106 14.45 1.53 -11.16
CA GLU A 106 15.40 1.06 -10.17
C GLU A 106 14.72 0.74 -8.84
N ALA A 107 13.78 1.58 -8.43
CA ALA A 107 13.02 1.34 -7.21
C ALA A 107 12.19 0.06 -7.31
N ILE A 108 11.57 -0.16 -8.46
CA ILE A 108 10.80 -1.38 -8.71
C ILE A 108 11.71 -2.60 -8.72
N ARG A 109 12.89 -2.48 -9.32
CA ARG A 109 13.87 -3.56 -9.33
C ARG A 109 14.29 -3.95 -7.90
N ARG A 110 14.53 -2.96 -7.07
CA ARG A 110 14.87 -3.21 -5.66
C ARG A 110 13.74 -3.94 -4.94
N PHE A 111 12.51 -3.48 -5.15
CA PHE A 111 11.34 -4.13 -4.56
C PHE A 111 11.25 -5.59 -4.97
N LYS A 112 11.53 -5.86 -6.23
CA LYS A 112 11.44 -7.21 -6.79
C LYS A 112 12.55 -8.13 -6.30
N ASN A 113 13.77 -7.62 -6.19
CA ASN A 113 14.96 -8.47 -6.04
C ASN A 113 15.64 -8.40 -4.67
N GLU A 114 15.40 -7.35 -3.89
CA GLU A 114 16.10 -7.17 -2.62
C GLU A 114 15.17 -7.38 -1.44
N THR A 115 15.76 -7.66 -0.28
CA THR A 115 14.99 -7.83 0.95
C THR A 115 14.18 -6.58 1.27
N TYR A 116 14.79 -5.43 1.13
CA TYR A 116 14.13 -4.14 1.33
C TYR A 116 14.18 -3.34 0.03
N PRO A 117 13.12 -2.61 -0.29
CA PRO A 117 11.87 -2.49 0.46
C PRO A 117 11.05 -3.79 0.40
N ASN A 118 10.41 -4.09 1.49
CA ASN A 118 9.47 -5.20 1.58
C ASN A 118 8.04 -4.72 1.37
N ILE A 119 7.77 -3.46 1.71
CA ILE A 119 6.46 -2.85 1.58
C ILE A 119 6.59 -1.63 0.68
N VAL A 120 5.80 -1.58 -0.38
CA VAL A 120 5.77 -0.44 -1.30
C VAL A 120 4.40 0.21 -1.27
N VAL A 121 4.40 1.54 -1.15
CA VAL A 121 3.19 2.35 -1.23
C VAL A 121 3.18 3.08 -2.56
N THR A 122 2.11 2.94 -3.29
CA THR A 122 1.98 3.51 -4.63
C THR A 122 0.58 4.07 -4.85
N VAL A 123 0.41 4.82 -5.91
CA VAL A 123 -0.91 5.30 -6.34
C VAL A 123 -1.36 4.53 -7.58
N ASP A 124 -0.49 4.42 -8.56
CA ASP A 124 -0.87 3.88 -9.86
C ASP A 124 0.36 3.35 -10.60
N LEU A 125 0.79 2.17 -10.22
CA LEU A 125 1.88 1.50 -10.92
C LEU A 125 1.42 0.29 -11.73
N LEU A 126 0.13 0.05 -11.78
CA LEU A 126 -0.40 -1.12 -12.45
C LEU A 126 -0.11 -1.14 -13.95
N THR A 127 0.03 0.04 -14.54
CA THR A 127 0.27 0.15 -15.96
C THR A 127 1.70 -0.17 -16.36
N THR A 128 2.60 -0.32 -15.39
CA THR A 128 4.01 -0.58 -15.69
C THR A 128 4.36 -2.06 -15.65
N GLY A 129 3.36 -2.93 -15.47
CA GLY A 129 3.60 -4.37 -15.48
C GLY A 129 4.48 -4.83 -14.33
N ILE A 130 4.15 -4.40 -13.11
CA ILE A 130 4.86 -4.90 -11.95
C ILE A 130 4.58 -6.38 -11.83
N ASP A 131 5.58 -7.17 -12.11
CA ASP A 131 5.52 -8.62 -12.00
C ASP A 131 6.43 -9.02 -10.85
N VAL A 132 5.90 -8.99 -9.65
CA VAL A 132 6.64 -9.39 -8.47
C VAL A 132 5.97 -10.63 -7.90
N GLU A 133 6.62 -11.76 -8.09
CA GLU A 133 6.06 -13.06 -7.71
C GLU A 133 5.85 -13.20 -6.21
N GLU A 134 6.63 -12.49 -5.42
CA GLU A 134 6.58 -12.59 -3.98
C GLU A 134 5.51 -11.70 -3.33
N ILE A 135 4.68 -11.03 -4.12
CA ILE A 135 3.60 -10.22 -3.52
C ILE A 135 2.58 -11.15 -2.88
N GLU A 136 2.47 -11.06 -1.57
CA GLU A 136 1.51 -11.83 -0.80
C GLU A 136 0.35 -10.98 -0.30
N ASN A 137 0.56 -9.67 -0.17
CA ASN A 137 -0.46 -8.78 0.35
C ASN A 137 -0.69 -7.62 -0.60
N LEU A 138 -1.95 -7.45 -0.99
CA LEU A 138 -2.39 -6.26 -1.71
C LEU A 138 -3.34 -5.51 -0.79
N VAL A 139 -3.02 -4.26 -0.52
CA VAL A 139 -3.81 -3.43 0.38
C VAL A 139 -4.35 -2.25 -0.42
N PHE A 140 -5.65 -2.12 -0.47
CA PHE A 140 -6.30 -1.01 -1.18
C PHE A 140 -6.79 0.01 -0.16
N MET A 141 -6.05 1.10 -0.02
CA MET A 141 -6.45 2.23 0.80
C MET A 141 -7.27 3.23 -0.04
N ARG A 142 -7.63 2.81 -1.24
CA ARG A 142 -8.53 3.55 -2.12
C ARG A 142 -9.52 2.56 -2.72
N ARG A 143 -10.74 3.02 -2.92
CA ARG A 143 -11.73 2.19 -3.58
C ARG A 143 -11.56 2.31 -5.09
N ILE A 144 -11.47 1.18 -5.75
CA ILE A 144 -11.33 1.14 -7.21
C ILE A 144 -12.72 1.18 -7.84
N ARG A 145 -12.89 2.04 -8.83
CA ARG A 145 -14.18 2.16 -9.52
C ARG A 145 -14.38 1.18 -10.66
N SER A 146 -13.29 0.62 -11.17
CA SER A 146 -13.41 -0.29 -12.28
C SER A 146 -14.13 -1.55 -11.87
N ARG A 147 -15.05 -1.99 -12.70
CA ARG A 147 -15.67 -3.29 -12.51
C ARG A 147 -14.79 -4.31 -13.17
N ILE A 148 -14.23 -5.13 -12.35
CA ILE A 148 -13.54 -6.29 -12.85
C ILE A 148 -14.53 -7.44 -12.74
N LEU A 149 -14.91 -7.93 -13.84
CA LEU A 149 -15.85 -9.02 -13.87
C LEU A 149 -15.13 -10.33 -14.02
#